data_fd11477904d9935e484b3c1d8b0b823d
#
_entry.id   fd11477904d9935e484b3c1d8b0b823d
#
_cell.length_a   1.000
_cell.length_b   1.000
_cell.length_c   1.000
_cell.angle_alpha   90.00
_cell.angle_beta   90.00
_cell.angle_gamma   90.00
#
_symmetry.space_group_name_H-M   'P 1'
#
loop_
_entity.id
_entity.type
_entity.pdbx_description
1 polymer ?
#
loop_
_entity_poly.entity_id
_entity_poly.type
_entity_poly.pdbx_seq_one_letter_code
_entity_poly.pdbx_strand_id
1 'polypeptide(L)'
;MILGVCGSPRKKATHHVLDHALKHLGEVGYETEMFTVRGKKINFCIHCDHCLRAKECIFDDDMVQLYDTMEDAKGIILATPVYNSGISAQLKAVMDRTRALFARNPDALKGKIGMGIAVGGDRLGGQEIALLQIHSFFILNGAIPISGGFFGANLGATFWSRDTLEGVMEDEEGFRSLRKTLKRFASYIEMYGEKY
;
A
#
# COMPACT_ATOMS: atom_id res chain seq x y z
N MET A 1 -12.15 -8.69 2.90
CA MET A 1 -11.38 -7.73 3.74
C MET A 1 -10.47 -6.89 2.86
N ILE A 2 -10.17 -5.63 3.26
CA ILE A 2 -9.22 -4.73 2.60
C ILE A 2 -8.03 -4.53 3.54
N LEU A 3 -6.83 -4.72 3.03
CA LEU A 3 -5.59 -4.52 3.77
C LEU A 3 -4.97 -3.16 3.43
N GLY A 4 -4.68 -2.35 4.44
CA GLY A 4 -3.84 -1.15 4.33
C GLY A 4 -2.44 -1.40 4.91
N VAL A 5 -1.39 -1.18 4.13
CA VAL A 5 -0.01 -1.28 4.59
C VAL A 5 0.59 0.11 4.73
N CYS A 6 0.90 0.51 5.96
CA CYS A 6 1.54 1.79 6.26
C CYS A 6 3.06 1.65 6.28
N GLY A 7 3.73 2.13 5.23
CA GLY A 7 5.20 2.15 5.11
C GLY A 7 5.91 3.25 5.92
N SER A 8 5.18 3.99 6.77
CA SER A 8 5.78 5.03 7.61
C SER A 8 6.29 4.49 8.94
N PRO A 9 7.55 4.77 9.33
CA PRO A 9 8.05 4.43 10.66
C PRO A 9 7.46 5.35 11.75
N ARG A 10 6.70 6.38 11.38
CA ARG A 10 6.09 7.35 12.31
C ARG A 10 4.56 7.24 12.28
N LYS A 11 3.91 7.35 13.43
CA LYS A 11 2.45 7.47 13.52
C LYS A 11 2.04 8.95 13.33
N LYS A 12 2.23 9.46 12.09
CA LYS A 12 1.93 10.86 11.70
C LYS A 12 1.16 10.88 10.37
N ALA A 13 1.49 11.80 9.46
CA ALA A 13 0.76 12.10 8.22
C ALA A 13 0.36 10.86 7.40
N THR A 14 1.29 10.00 7.00
CA THR A 14 0.98 8.81 6.19
C THR A 14 0.03 7.84 6.91
N HIS A 15 0.27 7.62 8.21
CA HIS A 15 -0.60 6.76 9.02
C HIS A 15 -2.01 7.36 9.12
N HIS A 16 -2.13 8.67 9.34
CA HIS A 16 -3.41 9.38 9.42
C HIS A 16 -4.22 9.25 8.14
N VAL A 17 -3.58 9.46 6.98
CA VAL A 17 -4.26 9.34 5.67
C VAL A 17 -4.72 7.91 5.41
N LEU A 18 -3.91 6.91 5.72
CA LEU A 18 -4.30 5.50 5.55
C LEU A 18 -5.43 5.11 6.51
N ASP A 19 -5.37 5.55 7.76
CA ASP A 19 -6.43 5.33 8.74
C ASP A 19 -7.76 5.96 8.28
N HIS A 20 -7.70 7.19 7.74
CA HIS A 20 -8.87 7.85 7.14
C HIS A 20 -9.43 7.06 5.94
N ALA A 21 -8.56 6.54 5.07
CA ALA A 21 -8.97 5.73 3.92
C ALA A 21 -9.67 4.44 4.36
N LEU A 22 -9.10 3.73 5.33
CA LEU A 22 -9.67 2.48 5.84
C LEU A 22 -10.98 2.70 6.59
N LYS A 23 -11.09 3.76 7.39
CA LYS A 23 -12.36 4.15 8.05
C LYS A 23 -13.45 4.43 7.03
N HIS A 24 -13.15 5.21 6.00
CA HIS A 24 -14.11 5.49 4.92
C HIS A 24 -14.59 4.21 4.22
N LEU A 25 -13.70 3.26 3.96
CA LEU A 25 -14.06 1.96 3.40
C LEU A 25 -14.88 1.12 4.38
N GLY A 26 -14.61 1.20 5.69
CA GLY A 26 -15.43 0.57 6.73
C GLY A 26 -16.85 1.12 6.78
N GLU A 27 -17.02 2.44 6.65
CA GLU A 27 -18.33 3.11 6.61
C GLU A 27 -19.18 2.68 5.41
N VAL A 28 -18.56 2.28 4.31
CA VAL A 28 -19.26 1.75 3.12
C VAL A 28 -19.34 0.22 3.10
N GLY A 29 -19.04 -0.45 4.23
CA GLY A 29 -19.33 -1.87 4.46
C GLY A 29 -18.19 -2.84 4.21
N TYR A 30 -16.96 -2.38 3.99
CA TYR A 30 -15.80 -3.28 3.87
C TYR A 30 -15.20 -3.58 5.25
N GLU A 31 -14.85 -4.82 5.50
CA GLU A 31 -13.92 -5.19 6.56
C GLU A 31 -12.53 -4.68 6.21
N THR A 32 -11.85 -4.01 7.16
CA THR A 32 -10.55 -3.37 6.93
C THR A 32 -9.54 -3.73 8.00
N GLU A 33 -8.28 -3.92 7.61
CA GLU A 33 -7.16 -4.15 8.51
C GLU A 33 -5.99 -3.23 8.16
N MET A 34 -5.26 -2.75 9.18
CA MET A 34 -4.04 -1.95 8.99
C MET A 34 -2.82 -2.69 9.50
N PHE A 35 -1.87 -2.95 8.62
CA PHE A 35 -0.51 -3.31 8.98
C PHE A 35 0.38 -2.06 8.95
N THR A 36 1.15 -1.82 10.01
CA THR A 36 2.12 -0.72 10.06
C THR A 36 3.53 -1.23 10.30
N VAL A 37 4.50 -0.70 9.58
CA VAL A 37 5.92 -1.01 9.80
C VAL A 37 6.47 -0.41 11.11
N ARG A 38 5.75 0.53 11.71
CA ARG A 38 6.17 1.17 12.95
C ARG A 38 6.21 0.18 14.11
N GLY A 39 7.37 0.09 14.76
CA GLY A 39 7.58 -0.81 15.90
C GLY A 39 7.70 -2.29 15.53
N LYS A 40 7.69 -2.60 14.25
CA LYS A 40 7.83 -3.97 13.74
C LYS A 40 9.26 -4.27 13.35
N LYS A 41 9.68 -5.50 13.60
CA LYS A 41 10.97 -6.03 13.14
C LYS A 41 10.77 -6.63 11.74
N ILE A 42 11.26 -5.94 10.72
CA ILE A 42 11.19 -6.39 9.32
C ILE A 42 12.61 -6.37 8.76
N ASN A 43 13.19 -7.54 8.56
CA ASN A 43 14.50 -7.67 7.95
C ASN A 43 14.41 -7.44 6.43
N PHE A 44 15.49 -6.98 5.83
CA PHE A 44 15.60 -6.84 4.37
C PHE A 44 15.75 -8.21 3.70
N CYS A 45 15.23 -8.36 2.49
CA CYS A 45 15.48 -9.56 1.69
C CYS A 45 16.97 -9.63 1.33
N ILE A 46 17.63 -10.73 1.67
CA ILE A 46 19.05 -10.98 1.37
C ILE A 46 19.25 -11.90 0.17
N HIS A 47 18.19 -12.21 -0.56
CA HIS A 47 18.21 -13.08 -1.75
C HIS A 47 18.87 -14.46 -1.51
N CYS A 48 18.62 -15.06 -0.38
CA CYS A 48 19.24 -16.35 0.03
C CYS A 48 18.56 -17.58 -0.62
N ASP A 49 17.48 -17.41 -1.36
CA ASP A 49 16.68 -18.45 -2.01
C ASP A 49 16.10 -19.54 -1.08
N HIS A 50 16.16 -19.33 0.23
CA HIS A 50 15.54 -20.24 1.19
C HIS A 50 14.05 -20.45 0.89
N CYS A 51 13.32 -19.37 0.61
CA CYS A 51 11.88 -19.42 0.32
C CYS A 51 11.52 -20.24 -0.94
N LEU A 52 12.40 -20.34 -1.93
CA LEU A 52 12.16 -21.17 -3.11
C LEU A 52 12.15 -22.67 -2.75
N ARG A 53 12.90 -23.07 -1.73
CA ARG A 53 13.00 -24.47 -1.26
C ARG A 53 11.99 -24.77 -0.16
N ALA A 54 11.95 -23.92 0.88
CA ALA A 54 11.16 -24.15 2.10
C ALA A 54 9.73 -23.61 2.02
N LYS A 55 9.41 -22.78 1.00
CA LYS A 55 8.11 -22.08 0.86
C LYS A 55 7.82 -21.08 1.98
N GLU A 56 8.84 -20.70 2.74
CA GLU A 56 8.82 -19.74 3.83
C GLU A 56 10.08 -18.88 3.84
N CYS A 57 10.05 -17.74 4.51
CA CYS A 57 11.25 -16.91 4.66
C CYS A 57 12.16 -17.47 5.74
N ILE A 58 13.49 -17.30 5.58
CA ILE A 58 14.48 -17.66 6.61
C ILE A 58 14.34 -16.77 7.87
N PHE A 59 13.79 -15.56 7.71
CA PHE A 59 13.58 -14.65 8.83
C PHE A 59 12.21 -14.90 9.47
N ASP A 60 12.22 -15.30 10.73
CA ASP A 60 11.04 -15.31 11.61
C ASP A 60 10.91 -13.91 12.23
N ASP A 61 10.13 -13.07 11.57
CA ASP A 61 9.90 -11.68 11.96
C ASP A 61 8.45 -11.24 11.65
N ASP A 62 8.11 -9.98 11.91
CA ASP A 62 6.75 -9.48 11.76
C ASP A 62 6.17 -9.55 10.33
N MET A 63 6.99 -9.89 9.31
CA MET A 63 6.49 -10.15 7.96
C MET A 63 5.65 -11.42 7.84
N VAL A 64 5.88 -12.43 8.70
CA VAL A 64 5.18 -13.71 8.64
C VAL A 64 3.66 -13.50 8.75
N GLN A 65 3.23 -12.65 9.70
CA GLN A 65 1.81 -12.33 9.90
C GLN A 65 1.18 -11.62 8.70
N LEU A 66 1.96 -10.82 7.96
CA LEU A 66 1.47 -10.05 6.82
C LEU A 66 1.19 -10.93 5.60
N TYR A 67 1.89 -12.05 5.44
CA TYR A 67 1.71 -12.90 4.24
C TYR A 67 0.28 -13.43 4.13
N ASP A 68 -0.27 -13.97 5.21
CA ASP A 68 -1.63 -14.53 5.22
C ASP A 68 -2.67 -13.43 5.01
N THR A 69 -2.52 -12.28 5.70
CA THR A 69 -3.41 -11.13 5.51
C THR A 69 -3.36 -10.59 4.07
N MET A 70 -2.18 -10.55 3.42
CA MET A 70 -2.06 -10.17 2.00
C MET A 70 -2.76 -11.18 1.08
N GLU A 71 -2.67 -12.47 1.38
CA GLU A 71 -3.27 -13.53 0.60
C GLU A 71 -4.80 -13.53 0.71
N ASP A 72 -5.35 -13.21 1.88
CA ASP A 72 -6.80 -13.17 2.14
C ASP A 72 -7.48 -11.88 1.68
N ALA A 73 -6.72 -10.80 1.50
CA ALA A 73 -7.28 -9.51 1.12
C ALA A 73 -7.84 -9.51 -0.31
N LYS A 74 -9.03 -8.93 -0.52
CA LYS A 74 -9.58 -8.64 -1.86
C LYS A 74 -8.98 -7.38 -2.48
N GLY A 75 -8.55 -6.45 -1.64
CA GLY A 75 -7.92 -5.19 -2.04
C GLY A 75 -6.78 -4.80 -1.11
N ILE A 76 -5.74 -4.20 -1.67
CA ILE A 76 -4.53 -3.80 -0.93
C ILE A 76 -4.22 -2.32 -1.19
N ILE A 77 -4.07 -1.56 -0.11
CA ILE A 77 -3.64 -0.16 -0.14
C ILE A 77 -2.22 -0.07 0.39
N LEU A 78 -1.27 0.38 -0.44
CA LEU A 78 0.10 0.66 -0.01
C LEU A 78 0.28 2.16 0.20
N ALA A 79 0.53 2.57 1.45
CA ALA A 79 0.74 3.97 1.81
C ALA A 79 2.19 4.22 2.22
N THR A 80 2.81 5.25 1.64
CA THR A 80 4.22 5.59 1.85
C THR A 80 4.44 7.06 2.13
N PRO A 81 5.35 7.42 3.07
CA PRO A 81 5.97 8.73 3.00
C PRO A 81 6.93 8.76 1.79
N VAL A 82 7.08 9.91 1.16
CA VAL A 82 8.06 10.09 0.09
C VAL A 82 9.43 10.44 0.69
N TYR A 83 10.41 9.58 0.46
CA TYR A 83 11.79 9.79 0.85
C TYR A 83 12.69 9.75 -0.39
N ASN A 84 13.48 10.80 -0.61
CA ASN A 84 14.34 10.91 -1.81
C ASN A 84 13.61 10.56 -3.12
N SER A 85 12.45 11.17 -3.34
CA SER A 85 11.59 10.99 -4.52
C SER A 85 11.06 9.56 -4.74
N GLY A 86 11.02 8.72 -3.71
CA GLY A 86 10.55 7.33 -3.83
C GLY A 86 9.80 6.85 -2.60
N ILE A 87 9.43 5.58 -2.62
CA ILE A 87 8.84 4.91 -1.45
C ILE A 87 9.86 4.82 -0.31
N SER A 88 9.37 4.73 0.92
CA SER A 88 10.23 4.51 2.09
C SER A 88 10.98 3.17 2.00
N ALA A 89 12.17 3.10 2.54
CA ALA A 89 12.94 1.86 2.63
C ALA A 89 12.16 0.77 3.38
N GLN A 90 11.35 1.15 4.37
CA GLN A 90 10.50 0.23 5.12
C GLN A 90 9.42 -0.40 4.25
N LEU A 91 8.73 0.39 3.40
CA LEU A 91 7.75 -0.17 2.46
C LEU A 91 8.45 -1.03 1.41
N LYS A 92 9.61 -0.60 0.92
CA LYS A 92 10.41 -1.41 -0.02
C LYS A 92 10.82 -2.75 0.59
N ALA A 93 11.21 -2.78 1.86
CA ALA A 93 11.52 -4.03 2.57
C ALA A 93 10.29 -4.96 2.61
N VAL A 94 9.10 -4.44 2.92
CA VAL A 94 7.85 -5.21 2.86
C VAL A 94 7.65 -5.79 1.46
N MET A 95 7.74 -4.96 0.41
CA MET A 95 7.56 -5.39 -0.99
C MET A 95 8.57 -6.47 -1.40
N ASP A 96 9.86 -6.31 -1.06
CA ASP A 96 10.89 -7.31 -1.38
C ASP A 96 10.70 -8.63 -0.64
N ARG A 97 10.20 -8.56 0.60
CA ARG A 97 9.94 -9.74 1.43
C ARG A 97 8.73 -10.55 0.97
N THR A 98 7.81 -9.99 0.14
CA THR A 98 6.73 -10.77 -0.48
C THR A 98 7.25 -11.88 -1.41
N ARG A 99 8.54 -11.91 -1.72
CA ARG A 99 9.16 -13.04 -2.43
C ARG A 99 8.85 -14.40 -1.77
N ALA A 100 8.77 -14.45 -0.44
CA ALA A 100 8.40 -15.68 0.27
C ALA A 100 6.93 -16.05 0.06
N LEU A 101 6.04 -15.07 0.03
CA LEU A 101 4.63 -15.26 -0.30
C LEU A 101 4.47 -15.85 -1.71
N PHE A 102 5.13 -15.26 -2.73
CA PHE A 102 5.05 -15.75 -4.11
C PHE A 102 5.76 -17.10 -4.32
N ALA A 103 6.77 -17.43 -3.52
CA ALA A 103 7.37 -18.76 -3.52
C ALA A 103 6.40 -19.83 -2.99
N ARG A 104 5.55 -19.47 -2.02
CA ARG A 104 4.47 -20.31 -1.47
C ARG A 104 3.29 -20.40 -2.46
N ASN A 105 2.80 -19.27 -2.92
CA ASN A 105 1.67 -19.14 -3.83
C ASN A 105 1.97 -18.08 -4.89
N PRO A 106 2.35 -18.48 -6.14
CA PRO A 106 2.63 -17.53 -7.22
C PRO A 106 1.45 -16.63 -7.59
N ASP A 107 0.23 -17.08 -7.33
CA ASP A 107 -1.02 -16.35 -7.62
C ASP A 107 -1.56 -15.56 -6.42
N ALA A 108 -0.78 -15.42 -5.33
CA ALA A 108 -1.23 -14.80 -4.07
C ALA A 108 -1.85 -13.40 -4.23
N LEU A 109 -1.40 -12.59 -5.17
CA LEU A 109 -1.96 -11.26 -5.45
C LEU A 109 -2.71 -11.17 -6.78
N LYS A 110 -2.86 -12.26 -7.51
CA LYS A 110 -3.51 -12.29 -8.82
C LYS A 110 -4.97 -11.81 -8.74
N GLY A 111 -5.29 -10.82 -9.56
CA GLY A 111 -6.63 -10.25 -9.63
C GLY A 111 -7.05 -9.36 -8.46
N LYS A 112 -6.25 -9.26 -7.39
CA LYS A 112 -6.54 -8.34 -6.28
C LYS A 112 -6.43 -6.90 -6.72
N ILE A 113 -7.25 -6.02 -6.16
CA ILE A 113 -7.25 -4.61 -6.50
C ILE A 113 -6.20 -3.89 -5.65
N GLY A 114 -5.29 -3.17 -6.30
CA GLY A 114 -4.22 -2.41 -5.66
C GLY A 114 -4.38 -0.91 -5.81
N MET A 115 -4.13 -0.13 -4.75
CA MET A 115 -3.99 1.33 -4.86
C MET A 115 -2.80 1.86 -4.05
N GLY A 116 -2.28 3.01 -4.47
CA GLY A 116 -1.20 3.71 -3.79
C GLY A 116 -1.65 5.01 -3.11
N ILE A 117 -1.01 5.30 -1.96
CA ILE A 117 -1.07 6.59 -1.27
C ILE A 117 0.37 7.07 -1.07
N ALA A 118 0.70 8.28 -1.53
CA ALA A 118 2.02 8.88 -1.36
C ALA A 118 1.91 10.25 -0.65
N VAL A 119 2.65 10.41 0.45
CA VAL A 119 2.63 11.62 1.29
C VAL A 119 4.02 12.26 1.27
N GLY A 120 4.16 13.40 0.59
CA GLY A 120 5.40 14.18 0.52
C GLY A 120 5.43 15.35 1.51
N GLY A 121 6.62 15.76 1.93
CA GLY A 121 6.84 17.00 2.66
C GLY A 121 6.56 18.22 1.81
N ASP A 122 6.95 18.17 0.53
CA ASP A 122 6.69 19.16 -0.48
C ASP A 122 5.57 18.75 -1.44
N ARG A 123 4.93 19.75 -2.08
CA ARG A 123 3.86 19.52 -3.05
C ARG A 123 4.34 18.76 -4.30
N LEU A 124 5.55 19.02 -4.75
CA LEU A 124 6.22 18.34 -5.86
C LEU A 124 7.41 17.52 -5.35
N GLY A 125 7.19 16.72 -4.33
CA GLY A 125 8.25 15.99 -3.61
C GLY A 125 8.57 14.61 -4.16
N GLY A 126 7.97 14.17 -5.29
CA GLY A 126 8.17 12.83 -5.86
C GLY A 126 7.05 11.83 -5.55
N GLN A 127 5.86 12.32 -5.17
CA GLN A 127 4.69 11.47 -4.88
C GLN A 127 4.33 10.57 -6.06
N GLU A 128 4.35 11.10 -7.30
CA GLU A 128 4.02 10.29 -8.48
C GLU A 128 5.06 9.22 -8.76
N ILE A 129 6.35 9.49 -8.51
CA ILE A 129 7.41 8.48 -8.65
C ILE A 129 7.20 7.35 -7.63
N ALA A 130 6.84 7.69 -6.39
CA ALA A 130 6.53 6.70 -5.37
C ALA A 130 5.28 5.85 -5.76
N LEU A 131 4.25 6.48 -6.34
CA LEU A 131 3.07 5.76 -6.85
C LEU A 131 3.43 4.84 -8.01
N LEU A 132 4.30 5.25 -8.94
CA LEU A 132 4.78 4.39 -10.02
C LEU A 132 5.51 3.14 -9.49
N GLN A 133 6.30 3.27 -8.43
CA GLN A 133 6.95 2.12 -7.79
C GLN A 133 5.92 1.16 -7.17
N ILE A 134 4.87 1.69 -6.53
CA ILE A 134 3.77 0.89 -6.00
C ILE A 134 3.00 0.19 -7.13
N HIS A 135 2.67 0.90 -8.21
CA HIS A 135 1.98 0.30 -9.36
C HIS A 135 2.81 -0.79 -10.04
N SER A 136 4.12 -0.56 -10.21
CA SER A 136 5.05 -1.57 -10.74
C SER A 136 5.05 -2.85 -9.91
N PHE A 137 5.01 -2.72 -8.58
CA PHE A 137 4.90 -3.88 -7.68
C PHE A 137 3.59 -4.64 -7.90
N PHE A 138 2.45 -3.96 -7.98
CA PHE A 138 1.17 -4.61 -8.23
C PHE A 138 1.12 -5.31 -9.60
N ILE A 139 1.55 -4.62 -10.67
CA ILE A 139 1.58 -5.17 -12.03
C ILE A 139 2.44 -6.43 -12.09
N LEU A 140 3.66 -6.37 -11.55
CA LEU A 140 4.60 -7.51 -11.55
C LEU A 140 3.98 -8.75 -10.90
N ASN A 141 3.17 -8.55 -9.87
CA ASN A 141 2.61 -9.62 -9.05
C ASN A 141 1.15 -9.98 -9.41
N GLY A 142 0.68 -9.55 -10.59
CA GLY A 142 -0.63 -9.94 -11.13
C GLY A 142 -1.83 -9.27 -10.47
N ALA A 143 -1.60 -8.31 -9.56
CA ALA A 143 -2.67 -7.48 -9.04
C ALA A 143 -3.09 -6.40 -10.05
N ILE A 144 -4.29 -5.88 -9.93
CA ILE A 144 -4.85 -4.82 -10.78
C ILE A 144 -4.64 -3.46 -10.09
N PRO A 145 -3.61 -2.70 -10.46
CA PRO A 145 -3.41 -1.38 -9.89
C PRO A 145 -4.46 -0.41 -10.44
N ILE A 146 -5.08 0.35 -9.55
CA ILE A 146 -6.01 1.40 -9.95
C ILE A 146 -5.44 2.79 -9.69
N SER A 147 -5.83 3.72 -10.53
CA SER A 147 -5.57 5.15 -10.37
C SER A 147 -6.82 5.87 -9.90
N GLY A 148 -6.68 7.11 -9.44
CA GLY A 148 -7.82 7.98 -9.16
C GLY A 148 -8.51 8.53 -10.41
N GLY A 149 -7.96 8.27 -11.60
CA GLY A 149 -8.46 8.77 -12.88
C GLY A 149 -7.99 10.20 -13.18
N PHE A 150 -8.32 10.66 -14.38
CA PHE A 150 -8.00 12.02 -14.81
C PHE A 150 -8.78 13.09 -14.01
N PHE A 151 -8.37 14.36 -14.15
CA PHE A 151 -8.90 15.50 -13.42
C PHE A 151 -8.65 15.44 -11.89
N GLY A 152 -7.36 15.36 -11.53
CA GLY A 152 -6.88 15.67 -10.19
C GLY A 152 -6.73 14.51 -9.22
N ALA A 153 -6.62 13.28 -9.72
CA ALA A 153 -6.22 12.14 -8.90
C ALA A 153 -5.21 11.21 -9.60
N ASN A 154 -4.98 11.43 -10.88
CA ASN A 154 -3.95 10.80 -11.72
C ASN A 154 -3.61 9.36 -11.32
N LEU A 155 -2.37 9.10 -10.87
CA LEU A 155 -1.89 7.75 -10.52
C LEU A 155 -2.40 7.23 -9.17
N GLY A 156 -3.00 8.06 -8.33
CA GLY A 156 -3.48 7.65 -7.00
C GLY A 156 -3.61 8.82 -6.04
N ALA A 157 -3.70 8.55 -4.75
CA ALA A 157 -3.81 9.58 -3.74
C ALA A 157 -2.44 10.20 -3.41
N THR A 158 -2.31 11.50 -3.65
CA THR A 158 -1.10 12.28 -3.35
C THR A 158 -1.39 13.34 -2.31
N PHE A 159 -0.48 13.51 -1.36
CA PHE A 159 -0.61 14.47 -0.27
C PHE A 159 0.62 15.33 -0.09
N TRP A 160 0.39 16.56 0.34
CA TRP A 160 1.39 17.50 0.79
C TRP A 160 1.26 17.73 2.31
N SER A 161 2.21 17.22 3.08
CA SER A 161 2.15 17.25 4.54
C SER A 161 2.85 18.45 5.19
N ARG A 162 3.64 19.23 4.46
CA ARG A 162 4.54 20.25 5.06
C ARG A 162 5.36 19.66 6.22
N ASP A 163 5.69 18.35 6.15
CA ASP A 163 6.34 17.55 7.19
C ASP A 163 5.60 17.47 8.54
N THR A 164 4.35 17.89 8.60
CA THR A 164 3.53 17.91 9.83
C THR A 164 2.23 17.09 9.66
N LEU A 165 1.59 16.76 10.78
CA LEU A 165 0.26 16.16 10.78
C LEU A 165 -0.80 17.19 10.40
N GLU A 166 -0.66 18.39 10.93
CA GLU A 166 -1.57 19.51 10.66
C GLU A 166 -1.58 19.86 9.16
N GLY A 167 -0.39 19.92 8.53
CA GLY A 167 -0.28 20.20 7.11
C GLY A 167 -0.98 19.18 6.22
N VAL A 168 -0.94 17.89 6.56
CA VAL A 168 -1.69 16.88 5.79
C VAL A 168 -3.20 16.97 6.05
N MET A 169 -3.63 17.34 7.25
CA MET A 169 -5.05 17.51 7.57
C MET A 169 -5.68 18.70 6.84
N GLU A 170 -4.88 19.73 6.51
CA GLU A 170 -5.28 20.89 5.73
C GLU A 170 -5.20 20.69 4.21
N ASP A 171 -4.66 19.56 3.72
CA ASP A 171 -4.51 19.31 2.29
C ASP A 171 -5.82 18.85 1.63
N GLU A 172 -6.71 19.79 1.35
CA GLU A 172 -8.01 19.53 0.71
C GLU A 172 -7.87 18.82 -0.66
N GLU A 173 -6.83 19.17 -1.43
CA GLU A 173 -6.55 18.55 -2.73
C GLU A 173 -6.10 17.08 -2.55
N GLY A 174 -5.29 16.82 -1.53
CA GLY A 174 -4.91 15.46 -1.15
C GLY A 174 -6.13 14.62 -0.80
N PHE A 175 -7.01 15.12 0.05
CA PHE A 175 -8.26 14.41 0.38
C PHE A 175 -9.22 14.30 -0.81
N ARG A 176 -9.25 15.28 -1.73
CA ARG A 176 -9.98 15.16 -2.99
C ARG A 176 -9.43 14.00 -3.84
N SER A 177 -8.11 13.92 -4.00
CA SER A 177 -7.45 12.82 -4.73
C SER A 177 -7.73 11.47 -4.09
N LEU A 178 -7.71 11.39 -2.76
CA LEU A 178 -8.04 10.19 -1.99
C LEU A 178 -9.46 9.72 -2.23
N ARG A 179 -10.45 10.61 -2.07
CA ARG A 179 -11.87 10.25 -2.29
C ARG A 179 -12.12 9.72 -3.70
N LYS A 180 -11.52 10.33 -4.73
CA LYS A 180 -11.62 9.84 -6.11
C LYS A 180 -11.01 8.46 -6.27
N THR A 181 -9.84 8.23 -5.70
CA THR A 181 -9.14 6.95 -5.79
C THR A 181 -9.91 5.86 -5.04
N LEU A 182 -10.39 6.15 -3.83
CA LEU A 182 -11.20 5.20 -3.04
C LEU A 182 -12.50 4.81 -3.73
N LYS A 183 -13.20 5.77 -4.35
CA LYS A 183 -14.42 5.47 -5.13
C LYS A 183 -14.13 4.49 -6.27
N ARG A 184 -13.02 4.68 -7.00
CA ARG A 184 -12.63 3.74 -8.07
C ARG A 184 -12.16 2.40 -7.50
N PHE A 185 -11.40 2.42 -6.40
CA PHE A 185 -10.95 1.22 -5.72
C PHE A 185 -12.12 0.32 -5.30
N ALA A 186 -13.12 0.88 -4.62
CA ALA A 186 -14.34 0.17 -4.24
C ALA A 186 -15.09 -0.38 -5.46
N SER A 187 -15.31 0.45 -6.49
CA SER A 187 -15.97 0.03 -7.73
C SER A 187 -15.25 -1.13 -8.44
N TYR A 188 -13.91 -1.16 -8.42
CA TYR A 188 -13.14 -2.26 -9.02
C TYR A 188 -13.20 -3.52 -8.17
N ILE A 189 -13.24 -3.41 -6.84
CA ILE A 189 -13.47 -4.58 -5.96
C ILE A 189 -14.85 -5.19 -6.25
N GLU A 190 -15.89 -4.39 -6.41
CA GLU A 190 -17.23 -4.87 -6.76
C GLU A 190 -17.27 -5.56 -8.13
N MET A 191 -16.56 -5.00 -9.13
CA MET A 191 -16.54 -5.56 -10.48
C MET A 191 -15.70 -6.83 -10.63
N TYR A 192 -14.61 -6.97 -9.88
CA TYR A 192 -13.59 -7.99 -10.12
C TYR A 192 -13.25 -8.84 -8.90
N GLY A 193 -13.55 -8.39 -7.68
CA GLY A 193 -13.14 -9.06 -6.43
C GLY A 193 -13.77 -10.42 -6.15
N GLU A 194 -14.73 -10.86 -6.97
CA GLU A 194 -15.37 -12.18 -6.88
C GLU A 194 -15.01 -13.11 -8.05
N LYS A 195 -14.18 -12.66 -8.99
CA LYS A 195 -13.90 -13.41 -10.24
C LYS A 195 -12.58 -14.19 -10.22
N TYR A 196 -11.81 -14.09 -9.13
CA TYR A 196 -10.49 -14.76 -9.06
C TYR A 196 -10.29 -15.44 -7.71
#